data_86de05c19b3de4660808b29c0dcb3e87
#
_entry.id   86de05c19b3de4660808b29c0dcb3e87
#
_cell.length_a   1.000
_cell.length_b   1.000
_cell.length_c   1.000
_cell.angle_alpha   90.00
_cell.angle_beta   90.00
_cell.angle_gamma   90.00
#
_symmetry.space_group_name_H-M   'P 1'
#
loop_
_entity.id
_entity.type
_entity.pdbx_description
1 polymer ?
#
loop_
_entity_poly.entity_id
_entity_poly.type
_entity_poly.pdbx_seq_one_letter_code
_entity_poly.pdbx_strand_id
1 'polypeptide(L)'
;MAMTFAARYRAMPVLIGITIATAFTHAISVAIGAVLGANIPTETIALLAGVAFLGFAAWTLKGDELTDEEAQKADRSNRTAIIAASVAFFLAELGDKTMLATITLATKEGVVGTWAGSTLGMVAADALAILVGYHLKSRLPEKAIRIGAAVAFAVFGILLIAEAISR
;
A
#
# COMPACT_ATOMS: atom_id res chain seq x y z
N MET A 1 5.89 8.53 0.16
CA MET A 1 5.20 9.18 -0.98
C MET A 1 4.17 10.22 -0.52
N ALA A 2 3.15 9.89 0.28
CA ALA A 2 2.12 10.84 0.74
C ALA A 2 2.69 12.12 1.38
N MET A 3 3.67 12.00 2.27
CA MET A 3 4.34 13.15 2.90
C MET A 3 5.08 14.06 1.91
N THR A 4 5.74 13.49 0.90
CA THR A 4 6.48 14.24 -0.12
C THR A 4 5.52 15.06 -0.98
N PHE A 5 4.38 14.47 -1.36
CA PHE A 5 3.33 15.19 -2.08
C PHE A 5 2.67 16.28 -1.22
N ALA A 6 2.37 15.98 0.05
CA ALA A 6 1.78 16.96 0.97
C ALA A 6 2.73 18.10 1.33
N ALA A 7 4.05 17.92 1.24
CA ALA A 7 5.03 19.00 1.40
C ALA A 7 5.01 20.00 0.24
N ARG A 8 4.62 19.57 -0.96
CA ARG A 8 4.56 20.41 -2.18
C ARG A 8 3.17 20.93 -2.49
N TYR A 9 2.13 20.17 -2.15
CA TYR A 9 0.74 20.50 -2.40
C TYR A 9 -0.04 20.63 -1.09
N ARG A 10 -1.22 21.21 -1.16
CA ARG A 10 -2.15 21.21 -0.03
C ARG A 10 -2.54 19.76 0.30
N ALA A 11 -2.59 19.42 1.59
CA ALA A 11 -2.86 18.07 2.07
C ALA A 11 -4.19 17.48 1.54
N MET A 12 -5.26 18.27 1.49
CA MET A 12 -6.58 17.79 1.05
C MET A 12 -6.61 17.33 -0.43
N PRO A 13 -6.14 18.09 -1.42
CA PRO A 13 -6.05 17.61 -2.80
C PRO A 13 -5.21 16.34 -2.94
N VAL A 14 -4.11 16.24 -2.22
CA VAL A 14 -3.27 15.03 -2.21
C VAL A 14 -4.03 13.85 -1.64
N LEU A 15 -4.70 14.01 -0.51
CA LEU A 15 -5.49 12.95 0.12
C LEU A 15 -6.64 12.47 -0.78
N ILE A 16 -7.31 13.37 -1.49
CA ILE A 16 -8.33 13.02 -2.49
C ILE A 16 -7.70 12.18 -3.61
N GLY A 17 -6.55 12.60 -4.14
CA GLY A 17 -5.83 11.87 -5.17
C GLY A 17 -5.44 10.46 -4.72
N ILE A 18 -4.90 10.33 -3.52
CA ILE A 18 -4.57 9.06 -2.89
C ILE A 18 -5.82 8.18 -2.76
N THR A 19 -6.92 8.74 -2.24
CA THR A 19 -8.18 8.00 -2.06
C THR A 19 -8.69 7.42 -3.38
N ILE A 20 -8.67 8.21 -4.45
CA ILE A 20 -9.10 7.75 -5.78
C ILE A 20 -8.19 6.62 -6.27
N ALA A 21 -6.87 6.80 -6.19
CA ALA A 21 -5.90 5.80 -6.63
C ALA A 21 -6.07 4.49 -5.86
N THR A 22 -6.07 4.57 -4.53
CA THR A 22 -6.19 3.41 -3.63
C THR A 22 -7.51 2.68 -3.83
N ALA A 23 -8.64 3.40 -3.92
CA ALA A 23 -9.94 2.78 -4.15
C ALA A 23 -9.96 2.00 -5.48
N PHE A 24 -9.36 2.55 -6.52
CA PHE A 24 -9.30 1.91 -7.84
C PHE A 24 -8.35 0.69 -7.85
N THR A 25 -7.14 0.83 -7.29
CA THR A 25 -6.18 -0.27 -7.19
C THR A 25 -6.72 -1.42 -6.35
N HIS A 26 -7.36 -1.11 -5.21
CA HIS A 26 -7.98 -2.12 -4.37
C HIS A 26 -9.19 -2.78 -5.04
N ALA A 27 -9.96 -2.05 -5.87
CA ALA A 27 -11.03 -2.66 -6.67
C ALA A 27 -10.48 -3.71 -7.65
N ILE A 28 -9.36 -3.41 -8.32
CA ILE A 28 -8.67 -4.38 -9.17
C ILE A 28 -8.18 -5.57 -8.33
N SER A 29 -7.57 -5.31 -7.20
CA SER A 29 -7.03 -6.35 -6.32
C SER A 29 -8.09 -7.31 -5.82
N VAL A 30 -9.24 -6.81 -5.36
CA VAL A 30 -10.34 -7.68 -4.89
C VAL A 30 -11.02 -8.43 -6.05
N ALA A 31 -11.09 -7.84 -7.24
CA ALA A 31 -11.60 -8.54 -8.43
C ALA A 31 -10.68 -9.72 -8.79
N ILE A 32 -9.36 -9.50 -8.80
CA ILE A 32 -8.37 -10.57 -8.99
C ILE A 32 -8.51 -11.62 -7.89
N GLY A 33 -8.59 -11.19 -6.62
CA GLY A 33 -8.76 -12.08 -5.47
C GLY A 33 -10.01 -12.94 -5.55
N ALA A 34 -11.13 -12.37 -5.97
CA ALA A 34 -12.37 -13.10 -6.17
C ALA A 34 -12.25 -14.20 -7.26
N VAL A 35 -11.59 -13.89 -8.38
CA VAL A 35 -11.35 -14.85 -9.46
C VAL A 35 -10.38 -15.94 -9.02
N LEU A 36 -9.30 -15.59 -8.36
CA LEU A 36 -8.31 -16.53 -7.84
C LEU A 36 -8.92 -17.44 -6.76
N GLY A 37 -9.68 -16.85 -5.82
CA GLY A 37 -10.34 -17.59 -4.75
C GLY A 37 -11.38 -18.59 -5.26
N ALA A 38 -11.97 -18.36 -6.42
CA ALA A 38 -12.90 -19.30 -7.06
C ALA A 38 -12.19 -20.48 -7.74
N ASN A 39 -10.89 -20.35 -8.09
CA ASN A 39 -10.18 -21.30 -8.93
C ASN A 39 -8.95 -21.93 -8.26
N ILE A 40 -8.46 -21.38 -7.18
CA ILE A 40 -7.22 -21.80 -6.50
C ILE A 40 -7.53 -22.04 -5.02
N PRO A 41 -7.05 -23.15 -4.42
CA PRO A 41 -7.19 -23.40 -3.00
C PRO A 41 -6.63 -22.21 -2.16
N THR A 42 -7.34 -21.82 -1.13
CA THR A 42 -6.96 -20.68 -0.27
C THR A 42 -5.62 -20.89 0.42
N GLU A 43 -5.26 -22.15 0.73
CA GLU A 43 -3.97 -22.51 1.30
C GLU A 43 -2.82 -22.19 0.35
N THR A 44 -2.99 -22.50 -0.95
CA THR A 44 -1.98 -22.18 -1.97
C THR A 44 -1.78 -20.68 -2.12
N ILE A 45 -2.88 -19.91 -2.13
CA ILE A 45 -2.82 -18.44 -2.19
C ILE A 45 -2.12 -17.89 -0.94
N ALA A 46 -2.48 -18.39 0.24
CA ALA A 46 -1.88 -17.96 1.50
C ALA A 46 -0.37 -18.27 1.56
N LEU A 47 0.04 -19.45 1.07
CA LEU A 47 1.46 -19.83 1.01
C LEU A 47 2.23 -18.91 0.06
N LEU A 48 1.73 -18.70 -1.16
CA LEU A 48 2.36 -17.81 -2.15
C LEU A 48 2.44 -16.36 -1.65
N ALA A 49 1.37 -15.86 -1.05
CA ALA A 49 1.34 -14.53 -0.46
C ALA A 49 2.34 -14.43 0.71
N GLY A 50 2.39 -15.42 1.60
CA GLY A 50 3.32 -15.45 2.72
C GLY A 50 4.79 -15.40 2.26
N VAL A 51 5.15 -16.19 1.25
CA VAL A 51 6.50 -16.16 0.64
C VAL A 51 6.79 -14.80 0.02
N ALA A 52 5.83 -14.21 -0.70
CA ALA A 52 5.99 -12.88 -1.28
C ALA A 52 6.17 -11.80 -0.20
N PHE A 53 5.42 -11.86 0.90
CA PHE A 53 5.59 -10.94 2.03
C PHE A 53 6.96 -11.05 2.67
N LEU A 54 7.53 -12.26 2.82
CA LEU A 54 8.90 -12.43 3.30
C LEU A 54 9.92 -11.84 2.32
N GLY A 55 9.72 -12.03 1.01
CA GLY A 55 10.53 -11.39 -0.02
C GLY A 55 10.50 -9.86 0.08
N PHE A 56 9.31 -9.29 0.30
CA PHE A 56 9.14 -7.85 0.48
C PHE A 56 9.72 -7.33 1.79
N ALA A 57 9.68 -8.12 2.88
CA ALA A 57 10.38 -7.77 4.12
C ALA A 57 11.88 -7.59 3.86
N ALA A 58 12.49 -8.55 3.17
CA ALA A 58 13.90 -8.48 2.78
C ALA A 58 14.19 -7.29 1.86
N TRP A 59 13.34 -7.04 0.85
CA TRP A 59 13.49 -5.90 -0.04
C TRP A 59 13.34 -4.57 0.70
N THR A 60 12.35 -4.44 1.59
CA THR A 60 12.14 -3.22 2.38
C THR A 60 13.37 -2.84 3.20
N LEU A 61 14.13 -3.83 3.70
CA LEU A 61 15.40 -3.58 4.41
C LEU A 61 16.49 -3.00 3.50
N LYS A 62 16.47 -3.33 2.20
CA LYS A 62 17.44 -2.81 1.24
C LYS A 62 17.25 -1.30 0.96
N GLY A 63 16.05 -0.77 1.19
CA GLY A 63 15.70 0.64 0.99
C GLY A 63 15.28 0.94 -0.46
N ASP A 64 14.16 1.62 -0.61
CA ASP A 64 13.74 2.25 -1.87
C ASP A 64 14.11 3.74 -1.78
N GLU A 65 15.11 4.18 -2.51
CA GLU A 65 15.36 5.60 -2.73
C GLU A 65 14.43 6.06 -3.87
N LEU A 66 13.48 6.93 -3.53
CA LEU A 66 12.68 7.64 -4.55
C LEU A 66 13.62 8.52 -5.36
N THR A 67 13.63 8.36 -6.67
CA THR A 67 14.43 9.21 -7.56
C THR A 67 13.88 10.63 -7.56
N ASP A 68 14.79 11.62 -7.48
CA ASP A 68 14.48 13.06 -7.49
C ASP A 68 13.68 13.52 -8.72
N GLU A 69 13.65 12.75 -9.80
CA GLU A 69 12.89 13.05 -11.02
C GLU A 69 11.37 12.92 -10.82
N GLU A 70 10.91 12.00 -9.99
CA GLU A 70 9.48 11.84 -9.66
C GLU A 70 9.00 13.00 -8.75
N ALA A 71 9.91 13.56 -7.97
CA ALA A 71 9.64 14.69 -7.10
C ALA A 71 9.53 16.03 -7.85
N GLN A 72 10.17 16.20 -9.00
CA GLN A 72 10.24 17.48 -9.73
C GLN A 72 9.03 17.76 -10.66
N LYS A 73 8.24 16.74 -11.03
CA LYS A 73 7.10 16.92 -11.95
C LYS A 73 5.83 17.48 -11.31
N ALA A 74 5.86 17.82 -10.04
CA ALA A 74 4.67 18.04 -9.20
C ALA A 74 4.27 19.51 -8.93
N ASP A 75 4.80 20.50 -9.65
CA ASP A 75 4.50 21.91 -9.38
C ASP A 75 3.45 22.48 -10.35
N ARG A 76 2.16 22.47 -9.99
CA ARG A 76 1.09 23.37 -10.50
C ARG A 76 -0.33 22.94 -10.07
N SER A 77 -1.17 23.90 -9.65
CA SER A 77 -2.62 23.91 -9.35
C SER A 77 -3.23 22.69 -8.58
N ASN A 78 -4.30 22.91 -7.79
CA ASN A 78 -4.97 21.85 -7.01
C ASN A 78 -5.48 20.69 -7.89
N ARG A 79 -5.94 20.97 -9.12
CA ARG A 79 -6.37 19.94 -10.07
C ARG A 79 -5.21 19.08 -10.55
N THR A 80 -4.08 19.70 -10.81
CA THR A 80 -2.82 19.02 -11.15
C THR A 80 -2.33 18.19 -9.99
N ALA A 81 -2.46 18.66 -8.74
CA ALA A 81 -2.09 17.91 -7.55
C ALA A 81 -2.91 16.63 -7.38
N ILE A 82 -4.24 16.69 -7.58
CA ILE A 82 -5.11 15.50 -7.51
C ILE A 82 -4.70 14.49 -8.59
N ILE A 83 -4.58 14.93 -9.84
CA ILE A 83 -4.21 14.03 -10.94
C ILE A 83 -2.83 13.45 -10.75
N ALA A 84 -1.84 14.28 -10.40
CA ALA A 84 -0.47 13.82 -10.17
C ALA A 84 -0.37 12.83 -9.00
N ALA A 85 -1.05 13.10 -7.89
CA ALA A 85 -1.11 12.18 -6.77
C ALA A 85 -1.83 10.88 -7.16
N SER A 86 -2.99 10.96 -7.84
CA SER A 86 -3.72 9.77 -8.27
C SER A 86 -2.88 8.89 -9.19
N VAL A 87 -2.24 9.46 -10.20
CA VAL A 87 -1.41 8.68 -11.15
C VAL A 87 -0.18 8.10 -10.45
N ALA A 88 0.53 8.90 -9.66
CA ALA A 88 1.73 8.45 -8.97
C ALA A 88 1.42 7.34 -7.96
N PHE A 89 0.35 7.50 -7.17
CA PHE A 89 -0.07 6.48 -6.22
C PHE A 89 -0.60 5.23 -6.91
N PHE A 90 -1.40 5.38 -7.96
CA PHE A 90 -1.88 4.24 -8.74
C PHE A 90 -0.73 3.39 -9.30
N LEU A 91 0.27 4.04 -9.91
CA LEU A 91 1.43 3.33 -10.45
C LEU A 91 2.31 2.70 -9.36
N ALA A 92 2.44 3.36 -8.21
CA ALA A 92 3.19 2.82 -7.09
C ALA A 92 2.48 1.65 -6.40
N GLU A 93 1.14 1.70 -6.32
CA GLU A 93 0.30 0.65 -5.75
C GLU A 93 0.16 -0.57 -6.67
N LEU A 94 0.27 -0.37 -8.00
CA LEU A 94 0.28 -1.47 -8.97
C LEU A 94 1.52 -2.35 -8.74
N GLY A 95 1.28 -3.53 -8.17
CA GLY A 95 2.35 -4.49 -7.85
C GLY A 95 2.99 -4.28 -6.48
N ASP A 96 2.47 -3.36 -5.66
CA ASP A 96 2.92 -3.23 -4.28
C ASP A 96 2.44 -4.40 -3.40
N LYS A 97 3.08 -4.50 -2.27
CA LYS A 97 2.87 -5.52 -1.22
C LYS A 97 1.43 -5.54 -0.70
N THR A 98 0.81 -4.37 -0.61
CA THR A 98 -0.59 -4.21 -0.19
C THR A 98 -1.57 -4.82 -1.17
N MET A 99 -1.26 -4.81 -2.47
CA MET A 99 -2.06 -5.48 -3.50
C MET A 99 -2.18 -6.99 -3.24
N LEU A 100 -1.08 -7.67 -2.92
CA LEU A 100 -1.09 -9.10 -2.59
C LEU A 100 -1.87 -9.41 -1.31
N ALA A 101 -1.73 -8.57 -0.28
CA ALA A 101 -2.51 -8.70 0.94
C ALA A 101 -4.02 -8.55 0.66
N THR A 102 -4.39 -7.56 -0.14
CA THR A 102 -5.79 -7.30 -0.52
C THR A 102 -6.36 -8.45 -1.37
N ILE A 103 -5.59 -8.98 -2.32
CA ILE A 103 -5.97 -10.17 -3.11
C ILE A 103 -6.23 -11.36 -2.17
N THR A 104 -5.29 -11.67 -1.29
CA THR A 104 -5.40 -12.79 -0.35
C THR A 104 -6.62 -12.62 0.59
N LEU A 105 -6.82 -11.41 1.10
CA LEU A 105 -7.94 -11.13 1.99
C LEU A 105 -9.29 -11.24 1.27
N ALA A 106 -9.37 -10.81 0.01
CA ALA A 106 -10.57 -10.90 -0.80
C ALA A 106 -11.00 -12.35 -1.08
N THR A 107 -10.06 -13.28 -1.13
CA THR A 107 -10.37 -14.71 -1.28
C THR A 107 -11.06 -15.31 -0.06
N LYS A 108 -10.83 -14.74 1.14
CA LYS A 108 -11.30 -15.27 2.43
C LYS A 108 -12.51 -14.52 2.97
N GLU A 109 -12.44 -13.20 3.00
CA GLU A 109 -13.36 -12.32 3.73
C GLU A 109 -14.44 -11.68 2.83
N GLY A 110 -14.35 -11.92 1.53
CA GLY A 110 -15.28 -11.37 0.54
C GLY A 110 -14.88 -10.01 0.00
N VAL A 111 -15.40 -9.72 -1.19
CA VAL A 111 -14.98 -8.60 -2.05
C VAL A 111 -15.27 -7.23 -1.43
N VAL A 112 -16.51 -7.01 -0.97
CA VAL A 112 -16.96 -5.68 -0.52
C VAL A 112 -16.28 -5.28 0.79
N GLY A 113 -16.24 -6.20 1.76
CA GLY A 113 -15.59 -5.96 3.06
C GLY A 113 -14.09 -5.70 2.90
N THR A 114 -13.42 -6.48 2.08
CA THR A 114 -12.00 -6.31 1.80
C THR A 114 -11.72 -5.00 1.07
N TRP A 115 -12.49 -4.67 0.03
CA TRP A 115 -12.32 -3.40 -0.68
C TRP A 115 -12.49 -2.18 0.22
N ALA A 116 -13.59 -2.14 0.98
CA ALA A 116 -13.87 -1.02 1.87
C ALA A 116 -12.83 -0.93 3.00
N GLY A 117 -12.53 -2.04 3.67
CA GLY A 117 -11.59 -2.09 4.78
C GLY A 117 -10.16 -1.73 4.36
N SER A 118 -9.66 -2.30 3.27
CA SER A 118 -8.31 -2.01 2.77
C SER A 118 -8.19 -0.56 2.29
N THR A 119 -9.20 -0.04 1.58
CA THR A 119 -9.21 1.35 1.10
C THR A 119 -9.25 2.33 2.26
N LEU A 120 -10.17 2.16 3.22
CA LEU A 120 -10.27 3.04 4.38
C LEU A 120 -9.02 2.96 5.26
N GLY A 121 -8.49 1.77 5.47
CA GLY A 121 -7.26 1.56 6.25
C GLY A 121 -6.06 2.28 5.62
N MET A 122 -5.88 2.15 4.30
CA MET A 122 -4.79 2.81 3.58
C MET A 122 -4.92 4.33 3.60
N VAL A 123 -6.11 4.85 3.29
CA VAL A 123 -6.38 6.30 3.33
C VAL A 123 -6.17 6.87 4.73
N ALA A 124 -6.58 6.16 5.77
CA ALA A 124 -6.34 6.58 7.16
C ALA A 124 -4.84 6.58 7.50
N ALA A 125 -4.09 5.56 7.07
CA ALA A 125 -2.64 5.50 7.27
C ALA A 125 -1.92 6.64 6.55
N ASP A 126 -2.30 6.95 5.31
CA ASP A 126 -1.73 8.07 4.56
C ASP A 126 -2.12 9.44 5.15
N ALA A 127 -3.35 9.59 5.61
CA ALA A 127 -3.77 10.80 6.31
C ALA A 127 -2.95 11.03 7.59
N LEU A 128 -2.73 9.97 8.37
CA LEU A 128 -1.86 10.03 9.56
C LEU A 128 -0.41 10.34 9.17
N ALA A 129 0.11 9.72 8.11
CA ALA A 129 1.46 10.00 7.62
C ALA A 129 1.62 11.47 7.19
N ILE A 130 0.62 12.04 6.52
CA ILE A 130 0.60 13.47 6.13
C ILE A 130 0.58 14.35 7.36
N LEU A 131 -0.28 14.07 8.36
CA LEU A 131 -0.36 14.83 9.61
C LEU A 131 0.93 14.76 10.40
N VAL A 132 1.49 13.57 10.57
CA VAL A 132 2.77 13.38 11.28
C VAL A 132 3.90 14.07 10.53
N GLY A 133 3.96 13.93 9.21
CA GLY A 133 4.96 14.60 8.37
C GLY A 133 4.91 16.11 8.47
N TYR A 134 3.70 16.69 8.53
CA TYR A 134 3.49 18.13 8.71
C TYR A 134 4.03 18.64 10.06
N HIS A 135 3.85 17.87 11.15
CA HIS A 135 4.28 18.25 12.49
C HIS A 135 5.78 17.97 12.74
N LEU A 136 6.33 16.89 12.19
CA LEU A 136 7.71 16.48 12.46
C LEU A 136 8.76 17.10 11.52
N LYS A 137 8.38 17.78 10.45
CA LYS A 137 9.27 18.51 9.53
C LYS A 137 10.64 17.83 9.36
N SER A 138 10.75 16.79 8.62
CA SER A 138 12.02 16.10 8.28
C SER A 138 12.76 15.35 9.41
N ARG A 139 12.22 15.24 10.61
CA ARG A 139 12.85 14.49 11.72
C ARG A 139 12.36 13.03 11.85
N LEU A 140 11.66 12.52 10.83
CA LEU A 140 11.25 11.12 10.86
C LEU A 140 12.48 10.22 10.68
N PRO A 141 12.72 9.28 11.60
CA PRO A 141 13.82 8.33 11.45
C PRO A 141 13.43 7.30 10.37
N GLU A 142 13.74 7.58 9.10
CA GLU A 142 13.47 6.70 7.95
C GLU A 142 13.88 5.25 8.23
N LYS A 143 15.01 5.08 8.91
CA LYS A 143 15.49 3.76 9.31
C LYS A 143 14.53 3.01 10.24
N ALA A 144 13.91 3.72 11.20
CA ALA A 144 12.94 3.10 12.12
C ALA A 144 11.65 2.72 11.40
N ILE A 145 11.16 3.57 10.48
CA ILE A 145 9.99 3.28 9.66
C ILE A 145 10.25 2.07 8.76
N ARG A 146 11.41 2.03 8.10
CA ARG A 146 11.83 0.94 7.24
C ARG A 146 11.92 -0.39 8.00
N ILE A 147 12.56 -0.39 9.17
CA ILE A 147 12.67 -1.59 10.01
C ILE A 147 11.28 -2.02 10.50
N GLY A 148 10.45 -1.09 10.97
CA GLY A 148 9.09 -1.39 11.42
C GLY A 148 8.23 -2.00 10.32
N ALA A 149 8.30 -1.47 9.10
CA ALA A 149 7.61 -2.03 7.94
C ALA A 149 8.11 -3.43 7.59
N ALA A 150 9.44 -3.64 7.56
CA ALA A 150 10.03 -4.95 7.27
C ALA A 150 9.63 -6.01 8.32
N VAL A 151 9.61 -5.64 9.61
CA VAL A 151 9.15 -6.53 10.69
C VAL A 151 7.67 -6.86 10.51
N ALA A 152 6.82 -5.88 10.21
CA ALA A 152 5.40 -6.12 9.97
C ALA A 152 5.19 -7.09 8.81
N PHE A 153 5.87 -6.88 7.67
CA PHE A 153 5.80 -7.80 6.53
C PHE A 153 6.28 -9.21 6.87
N ALA A 154 7.38 -9.33 7.63
CA ALA A 154 7.89 -10.63 8.06
C ALA A 154 6.87 -11.36 8.96
N VAL A 155 6.27 -10.67 9.93
CA VAL A 155 5.24 -11.24 10.81
C VAL A 155 4.03 -11.69 10.00
N PHE A 156 3.49 -10.86 9.12
CA PHE A 156 2.36 -11.25 8.26
C PHE A 156 2.70 -12.42 7.34
N GLY A 157 3.89 -12.43 6.74
CA GLY A 157 4.35 -13.53 5.90
C GLY A 157 4.41 -14.86 6.65
N ILE A 158 4.96 -14.85 7.88
CA ILE A 158 5.03 -16.03 8.74
C ILE A 158 3.63 -16.51 9.14
N LEU A 159 2.72 -15.59 9.51
CA LEU A 159 1.36 -15.95 9.89
C LEU A 159 0.59 -16.59 8.73
N LEU A 160 0.71 -16.06 7.51
CA LEU A 160 0.08 -16.63 6.33
C LEU A 160 0.61 -18.03 5.99
N ILE A 161 1.92 -18.24 6.11
CA ILE A 161 2.52 -19.56 5.88
C ILE A 161 2.08 -20.54 6.97
N ALA A 162 2.10 -20.11 8.24
CA ALA A 162 1.65 -20.96 9.35
C ALA A 162 0.19 -21.37 9.19
N GLU A 163 -0.68 -20.44 8.78
CA GLU A 163 -2.08 -20.73 8.49
C GLU A 163 -2.24 -21.72 7.33
N ALA A 164 -1.47 -21.53 6.24
CA ALA A 164 -1.49 -22.42 5.08
C ALA A 164 -1.09 -23.86 5.41
N ILE A 165 -0.15 -24.05 6.36
CA ILE A 165 0.35 -25.37 6.75
C ILE A 165 -0.56 -26.03 7.81
N SER A 166 -1.27 -25.24 8.61
CA SER A 166 -2.12 -25.74 9.71
C SER A 166 -3.50 -26.23 9.28
N ARG A 167 -3.86 -26.01 8.04
CA ARG A 167 -5.12 -26.48 7.42
C ARG A 167 -4.91 -27.69 6.54
#